data_b42c391a614614d62e247b490ab9ef93
#
_entry.id   b42c391a614614d62e247b490ab9ef93
#
_cell.length_a   1.000
_cell.length_b   1.000
_cell.length_c   1.000
_cell.angle_alpha   90.00
_cell.angle_beta   90.00
_cell.angle_gamma   90.00
#
_symmetry.space_group_name_H-M   'P 1'
#
loop_
_entity.id
_entity.type
_entity.pdbx_description
1 polymer ?
#
loop_
_entity_poly.entity_id
_entity_poly.type
_entity_poly.pdbx_seq_one_letter_code
_entity_poly.pdbx_strand_id
1 'polypeptide(L)'
;MTYTHRLGALILILGVQCAAFAQEAPMPPLRPDQVAFRALYKELVETNTTLSAGSCTLLAQRIAAHLKSAGFTDKDLTPFSVPDHPKEGGLVAVLAGSSTAAKPMLLLGHLDVVEAKREDWTRDPFTLIEENGYFYGRGAADMKAMDATWVDMLMRFKKSGYRPKRTIKLALTCGEETTNAFNGAQWLAKNKPELIAAAFALNEGGGGRTDGHGKLLVESIQVGEKAAQNYRLETVNPGGHSSIPIRDNAIYELADALTKVRDYEFPVKMTDTTRAFFAKAGAARSDDLGHAMVALSKNPGDKAAEAIVSKDRGYHSTLRTTCVATLLEGGHANNALPQRAAANVNCRIFPGESVEGTQAALVAAIGDQGVKVTPVPPIRPIAVPPPLDAAIIGPAETLVAKYFPGVPLIPSMSTGATDGIFLEAIGIPVYGAPGGWGDPDGNGAHGLNERRSVRSAYIGRDFLTDLVKLYADGG
;
A
#
# COMPACT_ATOMS: atom_id res chain seq x y z
N MET A 1 58.57 32.40 -54.75
CA MET A 1 57.44 31.44 -54.86
C MET A 1 56.78 31.31 -53.51
N THR A 2 55.75 32.04 -53.30
CA THR A 2 55.03 32.15 -52.03
C THR A 2 53.75 31.36 -52.15
N TYR A 3 53.58 30.27 -51.33
CA TYR A 3 52.38 29.51 -51.20
C TYR A 3 51.55 29.99 -50.00
N THR A 4 50.36 30.54 -50.28
CA THR A 4 49.36 30.95 -49.29
C THR A 4 48.43 29.77 -49.03
N HIS A 5 48.43 29.23 -47.82
CA HIS A 5 47.42 28.26 -47.35
C HIS A 5 46.20 29.03 -46.81
N ARG A 6 45.04 28.83 -47.46
CA ARG A 6 43.73 29.23 -46.91
C ARG A 6 43.20 28.11 -46.01
N LEU A 7 43.12 28.38 -44.71
CA LEU A 7 42.32 27.53 -43.76
C LEU A 7 40.85 27.87 -43.90
N GLY A 8 40.06 26.93 -44.34
CA GLY A 8 38.59 27.01 -44.26
C GLY A 8 38.12 26.51 -42.90
N ALA A 9 37.53 27.39 -42.08
CA ALA A 9 36.91 27.00 -40.81
C ALA A 9 35.51 26.43 -41.09
N LEU A 10 35.34 25.14 -40.82
CA LEU A 10 34.03 24.47 -40.86
C LEU A 10 33.33 24.71 -39.49
N ILE A 11 32.33 25.57 -39.46
CA ILE A 11 31.48 25.78 -38.30
C ILE A 11 30.46 24.63 -38.26
N LEU A 12 30.66 23.67 -37.37
CA LEU A 12 29.64 22.67 -37.03
C LEU A 12 28.60 23.34 -36.13
N ILE A 13 27.42 23.62 -36.67
CA ILE A 13 26.26 24.03 -35.87
C ILE A 13 25.67 22.76 -35.27
N LEU A 14 26.01 22.47 -33.99
CA LEU A 14 25.29 21.50 -33.17
C LEU A 14 23.88 22.05 -32.91
N GLY A 15 22.93 21.55 -33.65
CA GLY A 15 21.51 21.76 -33.35
C GLY A 15 21.17 21.04 -32.04
N VAL A 16 21.04 21.77 -30.94
CA VAL A 16 20.42 21.30 -29.72
C VAL A 16 18.95 21.07 -30.04
N GLN A 17 18.57 19.84 -30.34
CA GLN A 17 17.15 19.47 -30.34
C GLN A 17 16.68 19.53 -28.89
N CYS A 18 16.07 20.63 -28.46
CA CYS A 18 15.21 20.65 -27.29
C CYS A 18 14.09 19.64 -27.58
N ALA A 19 14.16 18.47 -26.93
CA ALA A 19 13.03 17.59 -26.84
C ALA A 19 11.91 18.39 -26.14
N ALA A 20 10.93 18.82 -26.91
CA ALA A 20 9.71 19.41 -26.38
C ALA A 20 9.05 18.30 -25.58
N PHE A 21 9.14 18.39 -24.25
CA PHE A 21 8.32 17.57 -23.36
C PHE A 21 6.88 17.79 -23.81
N ALA A 22 6.20 16.72 -24.19
CA ALA A 22 4.78 16.77 -24.50
C ALA A 22 4.06 17.21 -23.22
N GLN A 23 3.75 18.49 -23.15
CA GLN A 23 2.99 19.05 -22.03
C GLN A 23 1.62 18.41 -22.08
N GLU A 24 1.24 17.70 -21.00
CA GLU A 24 -0.11 17.12 -20.89
C GLU A 24 -1.15 18.19 -21.24
N ALA A 25 -2.16 17.81 -22.04
CA ALA A 25 -3.24 18.73 -22.38
C ALA A 25 -3.89 19.27 -21.09
N PRO A 26 -4.15 20.58 -21.00
CA PRO A 26 -4.74 21.18 -19.81
C PRO A 26 -6.07 20.49 -19.48
N MET A 27 -6.33 20.30 -18.20
CA MET A 27 -7.61 19.75 -17.75
C MET A 27 -8.77 20.70 -18.12
N PRO A 28 -9.92 20.14 -18.51
CA PRO A 28 -11.12 20.96 -18.71
C PRO A 28 -11.54 21.63 -17.38
N PRO A 29 -12.32 22.72 -17.41
CA PRO A 29 -12.88 23.32 -16.21
C PRO A 29 -13.60 22.26 -15.35
N LEU A 30 -13.43 22.35 -14.03
CA LEU A 30 -14.05 21.40 -13.10
C LEU A 30 -15.57 21.49 -13.17
N ARG A 31 -16.22 20.35 -13.19
CA ARG A 31 -17.67 20.24 -13.00
C ARG A 31 -18.05 20.62 -11.56
N PRO A 32 -19.28 21.08 -11.29
CA PRO A 32 -19.72 21.43 -9.93
C PRO A 32 -19.53 20.30 -8.91
N ASP A 33 -19.72 19.03 -9.31
CA ASP A 33 -19.50 17.88 -8.46
C ASP A 33 -18.00 17.64 -8.14
N GLN A 34 -17.11 17.98 -9.06
CA GLN A 34 -15.66 17.93 -8.84
C GLN A 34 -15.18 19.08 -7.92
N VAL A 35 -15.81 20.25 -8.01
CA VAL A 35 -15.53 21.35 -7.08
C VAL A 35 -15.93 20.96 -5.64
N ALA A 36 -17.10 20.32 -5.47
CA ALA A 36 -17.54 19.82 -4.17
C ALA A 36 -16.61 18.72 -3.62
N PHE A 37 -16.20 17.80 -4.48
CA PHE A 37 -15.19 16.78 -4.12
C PHE A 37 -13.88 17.41 -3.65
N ARG A 38 -13.37 18.42 -4.38
CA ARG A 38 -12.13 19.12 -3.99
C ARG A 38 -12.23 19.74 -2.60
N ALA A 39 -13.37 20.36 -2.29
CA ALA A 39 -13.61 20.97 -0.99
C ALA A 39 -13.61 19.93 0.14
N LEU A 40 -14.27 18.78 -0.08
CA LEU A 40 -14.26 17.65 0.84
C LEU A 40 -12.84 17.09 1.00
N TYR A 41 -12.15 16.81 -0.09
CA TYR A 41 -10.78 16.27 -0.07
C TYR A 41 -9.82 17.22 0.68
N LYS A 42 -9.95 18.53 0.46
CA LYS A 42 -9.20 19.55 1.20
C LYS A 42 -9.44 19.45 2.70
N GLU A 43 -10.68 19.33 3.14
CA GLU A 43 -11.01 19.19 4.56
C GLU A 43 -10.43 17.92 5.17
N LEU A 44 -10.46 16.80 4.43
CA LEU A 44 -9.88 15.54 4.92
C LEU A 44 -8.36 15.67 5.11
N VAL A 45 -7.64 16.22 4.12
CA VAL A 45 -6.18 16.41 4.21
C VAL A 45 -5.81 17.39 5.33
N GLU A 46 -6.55 18.50 5.45
CA GLU A 46 -6.28 19.55 6.45
C GLU A 46 -6.73 19.18 7.88
N THR A 47 -7.46 18.08 8.03
CA THR A 47 -7.70 17.51 9.36
C THR A 47 -6.53 16.60 9.72
N ASN A 48 -5.68 17.04 10.67
CA ASN A 48 -4.56 16.23 11.15
C ASN A 48 -5.07 14.95 11.83
N THR A 49 -4.60 13.81 11.37
CA THR A 49 -4.94 12.46 11.86
C THR A 49 -3.69 11.64 12.17
N THR A 50 -2.55 12.30 12.43
CA THR A 50 -1.36 11.63 12.96
C THR A 50 -1.62 11.09 14.36
N LEU A 51 -0.94 10.03 14.75
CA LEU A 51 -1.09 9.42 16.07
C LEU A 51 -0.74 10.41 17.20
N SER A 52 0.33 11.19 17.04
CA SER A 52 0.86 12.05 18.10
C SER A 52 -0.04 13.26 18.40
N ALA A 53 -0.62 13.88 17.37
CA ALA A 53 -1.27 15.19 17.50
C ALA A 53 -2.68 15.26 16.89
N GLY A 54 -3.04 14.27 16.07
CA GLY A 54 -4.27 14.25 15.30
C GLY A 54 -5.46 13.57 15.97
N SER A 55 -6.55 13.42 15.21
CA SER A 55 -7.74 12.69 15.64
C SER A 55 -8.55 12.16 14.45
N CYS A 56 -8.53 10.83 14.25
CA CYS A 56 -9.45 10.15 13.34
C CYS A 56 -10.91 10.31 13.78
N THR A 57 -11.17 10.28 15.09
CA THR A 57 -12.53 10.49 15.64
C THR A 57 -13.12 11.82 15.20
N LEU A 58 -12.33 12.91 15.25
CA LEU A 58 -12.78 14.21 14.77
C LEU A 58 -13.08 14.19 13.27
N LEU A 59 -12.20 13.57 12.46
CA LEU A 59 -12.42 13.46 11.02
C LEU A 59 -13.66 12.61 10.71
N ALA A 60 -13.84 11.48 11.39
CA ALA A 60 -15.01 10.62 11.25
C ALA A 60 -16.33 11.38 11.59
N GLN A 61 -16.32 12.25 12.62
CA GLN A 61 -17.47 13.11 12.96
C GLN A 61 -17.78 14.12 11.86
N ARG A 62 -16.77 14.75 11.25
CA ARG A 62 -16.94 15.67 10.11
C ARG A 62 -17.53 14.95 8.91
N ILE A 63 -16.99 13.77 8.57
CA ILE A 63 -17.52 12.93 7.50
C ILE A 63 -18.98 12.53 7.77
N ALA A 64 -19.31 12.13 9.00
CA ALA A 64 -20.69 11.83 9.37
C ALA A 64 -21.62 13.03 9.17
N ALA A 65 -21.17 14.25 9.47
CA ALA A 65 -21.94 15.47 9.22
C ALA A 65 -22.18 15.70 7.71
N HIS A 66 -21.16 15.48 6.86
CA HIS A 66 -21.32 15.54 5.40
C HIS A 66 -22.33 14.51 4.89
N LEU A 67 -22.23 13.27 5.33
CA LEU A 67 -23.18 12.21 4.96
C LEU A 67 -24.60 12.55 5.40
N LYS A 68 -24.78 13.08 6.64
CA LYS A 68 -26.09 13.55 7.11
C LYS A 68 -26.65 14.68 6.23
N SER A 69 -25.82 15.64 5.83
CA SER A 69 -26.21 16.70 4.91
C SER A 69 -26.67 16.20 3.54
N ALA A 70 -26.22 14.99 3.15
CA ALA A 70 -26.63 14.32 1.92
C ALA A 70 -27.89 13.46 2.07
N GLY A 71 -28.44 13.36 3.30
CA GLY A 71 -29.68 12.63 3.59
C GLY A 71 -29.49 11.25 4.23
N PHE A 72 -28.27 10.90 4.71
CA PHE A 72 -28.07 9.76 5.58
C PHE A 72 -28.65 10.05 6.96
N THR A 73 -29.24 9.05 7.58
CA THR A 73 -29.83 9.15 8.92
C THR A 73 -28.91 8.51 9.96
N ASP A 74 -29.20 8.73 11.25
CA ASP A 74 -28.45 8.07 12.32
C ASP A 74 -28.48 6.54 12.27
N LYS A 75 -29.50 5.97 11.62
CA LYS A 75 -29.59 4.51 11.40
C LYS A 75 -28.60 4.02 10.34
N ASP A 76 -28.21 4.88 9.42
CA ASP A 76 -27.27 4.58 8.33
C ASP A 76 -25.81 4.75 8.76
N LEU A 77 -25.55 5.37 9.91
CA LEU A 77 -24.23 5.80 10.37
C LEU A 77 -23.90 5.23 11.75
N THR A 78 -22.79 4.52 11.84
CA THR A 78 -22.31 3.93 13.11
C THR A 78 -20.90 4.46 13.38
N PRO A 79 -20.74 5.58 14.09
CA PRO A 79 -19.43 5.98 14.61
C PRO A 79 -18.99 4.98 15.69
N PHE A 80 -17.69 4.72 15.76
CA PHE A 80 -17.12 3.86 16.80
C PHE A 80 -15.83 4.48 17.35
N SER A 81 -15.57 4.23 18.62
CA SER A 81 -14.30 4.52 19.30
C SER A 81 -14.20 3.60 20.51
N VAL A 82 -13.02 3.46 21.06
CA VAL A 82 -12.78 2.71 22.30
C VAL A 82 -12.27 3.67 23.39
N PRO A 83 -12.64 3.44 24.67
CA PRO A 83 -12.31 4.37 25.77
C PRO A 83 -10.81 4.67 25.88
N ASP A 84 -9.96 3.65 25.69
CA ASP A 84 -8.50 3.79 25.81
C ASP A 84 -7.87 4.50 24.60
N HIS A 85 -8.61 4.64 23.50
CA HIS A 85 -8.17 5.25 22.24
C HIS A 85 -9.21 6.25 21.70
N PRO A 86 -9.56 7.31 22.46
CA PRO A 86 -10.70 8.18 22.14
C PRO A 86 -10.51 9.02 20.87
N LYS A 87 -9.26 9.19 20.41
CA LYS A 87 -8.93 9.92 19.18
C LYS A 87 -8.81 9.02 17.94
N GLU A 88 -8.76 7.71 18.12
CA GLU A 88 -8.51 6.72 17.06
C GLU A 88 -9.81 6.02 16.59
N GLY A 89 -10.95 6.69 16.75
CA GLY A 89 -12.24 6.19 16.29
C GLY A 89 -12.41 6.28 14.78
N GLY A 90 -13.53 5.71 14.31
CA GLY A 90 -13.89 5.66 12.90
C GLY A 90 -15.39 5.73 12.67
N LEU A 91 -15.82 5.42 11.45
CA LEU A 91 -17.21 5.47 11.02
C LEU A 91 -17.53 4.30 10.09
N VAL A 92 -18.64 3.63 10.35
CA VAL A 92 -19.27 2.75 9.36
C VAL A 92 -20.54 3.42 8.84
N ALA A 93 -20.64 3.55 7.50
CA ALA A 93 -21.82 4.08 6.83
C ALA A 93 -22.45 3.03 5.90
N VAL A 94 -23.77 3.04 5.74
CA VAL A 94 -24.52 2.06 4.97
C VAL A 94 -25.46 2.76 3.98
N LEU A 95 -25.28 2.50 2.70
CA LEU A 95 -26.26 2.80 1.66
C LEU A 95 -27.02 1.51 1.32
N ALA A 96 -28.26 1.41 1.80
CA ALA A 96 -29.06 0.20 1.66
C ALA A 96 -29.35 -0.13 0.18
N GLY A 97 -29.14 -1.38 -0.17
CA GLY A 97 -29.51 -1.93 -1.48
C GLY A 97 -31.00 -2.29 -1.55
N SER A 98 -31.48 -2.53 -2.77
CA SER A 98 -32.86 -2.96 -3.04
C SER A 98 -33.07 -4.47 -2.89
N SER A 99 -32.01 -5.29 -2.93
CA SER A 99 -32.04 -6.74 -2.80
C SER A 99 -31.53 -7.19 -1.44
N THR A 100 -32.33 -7.98 -0.75
CA THR A 100 -31.93 -8.66 0.49
C THR A 100 -31.14 -9.94 0.23
N ALA A 101 -31.23 -10.50 -0.98
CA ALA A 101 -30.48 -11.70 -1.38
C ALA A 101 -29.01 -11.39 -1.79
N ALA A 102 -28.76 -10.20 -2.31
CA ALA A 102 -27.41 -9.79 -2.69
C ALA A 102 -26.59 -9.41 -1.45
N LYS A 103 -25.52 -10.17 -1.16
CA LYS A 103 -24.63 -9.84 -0.04
C LYS A 103 -24.02 -8.45 -0.25
N PRO A 104 -23.84 -7.64 0.81
CA PRO A 104 -23.21 -6.31 0.72
C PRO A 104 -21.83 -6.34 0.08
N MET A 105 -21.40 -5.22 -0.47
CA MET A 105 -19.97 -4.90 -0.70
C MET A 105 -19.49 -3.89 0.34
N LEU A 106 -18.19 -3.91 0.60
CA LEU A 106 -17.56 -2.99 1.55
C LEU A 106 -16.53 -2.12 0.83
N LEU A 107 -16.54 -0.85 1.13
CA LEU A 107 -15.47 0.09 0.83
C LEU A 107 -14.69 0.29 2.13
N LEU A 108 -13.40 0.03 2.11
CA LEU A 108 -12.51 0.21 3.26
C LEU A 108 -11.60 1.40 3.00
N GLY A 109 -11.29 2.14 4.05
CA GLY A 109 -10.28 3.18 4.02
C GLY A 109 -9.79 3.50 5.42
N HIS A 110 -8.56 4.06 5.52
CA HIS A 110 -8.00 4.51 6.77
C HIS A 110 -7.88 6.03 6.81
N LEU A 111 -8.26 6.61 7.95
CA LEU A 111 -8.26 8.05 8.18
C LEU A 111 -6.92 8.57 8.67
N ASP A 112 -6.15 7.73 9.36
CA ASP A 112 -4.85 8.09 9.91
C ASP A 112 -3.79 8.29 8.83
N VAL A 113 -2.75 8.99 9.21
CA VAL A 113 -1.59 9.25 8.36
C VAL A 113 -0.32 9.14 9.19
N VAL A 114 0.79 8.77 8.56
CA VAL A 114 2.10 8.78 9.23
C VAL A 114 2.48 10.19 9.67
N GLU A 115 3.38 10.28 10.65
CA GLU A 115 3.85 11.56 11.20
C GLU A 115 4.45 12.47 10.12
N ALA A 116 4.24 13.77 10.29
CA ALA A 116 4.83 14.80 9.43
C ALA A 116 5.23 16.02 10.26
N LYS A 117 6.50 16.36 10.28
CA LYS A 117 7.03 17.53 10.96
C LYS A 117 7.12 18.69 9.99
N ARG A 118 6.54 19.83 10.37
CA ARG A 118 6.50 21.02 9.50
C ARG A 118 7.90 21.48 9.05
N GLU A 119 8.88 21.37 9.92
CA GLU A 119 10.27 21.78 9.66
C GLU A 119 10.96 20.96 8.58
N ASP A 120 10.53 19.73 8.35
CA ASP A 120 11.11 18.84 7.34
C ASP A 120 10.49 19.05 5.94
N TRP A 121 9.32 19.71 5.87
CA TRP A 121 8.58 19.88 4.62
C TRP A 121 8.78 21.25 4.02
N THR A 122 8.88 21.32 2.68
CA THR A 122 8.91 22.61 1.96
C THR A 122 7.55 23.30 1.96
N ARG A 123 6.47 22.54 2.13
CA ARG A 123 5.07 23.01 2.25
C ARG A 123 4.51 22.59 3.59
N ASP A 124 3.42 23.24 4.03
CA ASP A 124 2.70 22.77 5.21
C ASP A 124 2.07 21.38 4.93
N PRO A 125 2.43 20.32 5.68
CA PRO A 125 1.89 18.97 5.44
C PRO A 125 0.38 18.85 5.67
N PHE A 126 -0.23 19.73 6.45
CA PHE A 126 -1.66 19.72 6.75
C PHE A 126 -2.42 20.88 6.09
N THR A 127 -1.92 21.35 4.96
CA THR A 127 -2.61 22.28 4.05
C THR A 127 -2.58 21.67 2.65
N LEU A 128 -3.77 21.45 2.04
CA LEU A 128 -3.82 20.93 0.67
C LEU A 128 -3.44 22.02 -0.34
N ILE A 129 -2.24 21.92 -0.89
CA ILE A 129 -1.69 22.88 -1.85
C ILE A 129 -1.74 22.27 -3.24
N GLU A 130 -2.40 22.97 -4.18
CA GLU A 130 -2.33 22.61 -5.61
C GLU A 130 -1.24 23.41 -6.30
N GLU A 131 -0.25 22.69 -6.83
CA GLU A 131 0.90 23.27 -7.48
C GLU A 131 1.44 22.33 -8.55
N ASN A 132 1.77 22.87 -9.73
CA ASN A 132 2.40 22.12 -10.83
C ASN A 132 1.66 20.83 -11.23
N GLY A 133 0.32 20.81 -11.18
CA GLY A 133 -0.51 19.66 -11.52
C GLY A 133 -0.62 18.59 -10.43
N TYR A 134 -0.17 18.89 -9.21
CA TYR A 134 -0.28 18.02 -8.06
C TYR A 134 -0.97 18.67 -6.87
N PHE A 135 -1.67 17.88 -6.10
CA PHE A 135 -2.09 18.18 -4.75
C PHE A 135 -1.02 17.71 -3.78
N TYR A 136 -0.48 18.60 -2.96
CA TYR A 136 0.49 18.31 -1.92
C TYR A 136 -0.16 18.35 -0.55
N GLY A 137 0.21 17.40 0.30
CA GLY A 137 -0.23 17.31 1.69
C GLY A 137 -0.01 15.90 2.25
N ARG A 138 0.12 15.75 3.55
CA ARG A 138 0.19 14.44 4.19
C ARG A 138 -1.17 13.75 4.09
N GLY A 139 -1.19 12.51 3.59
CA GLY A 139 -2.40 11.78 3.27
C GLY A 139 -3.00 12.15 1.89
N ALA A 140 -2.34 13.03 1.11
CA ALA A 140 -2.84 13.38 -0.21
C ALA A 140 -2.86 12.18 -1.18
N ALA A 141 -1.93 11.26 -1.06
CA ALA A 141 -1.92 10.02 -1.84
C ALA A 141 -2.37 8.82 -1.00
N ASP A 142 -1.98 8.77 0.26
CA ASP A 142 -2.14 7.66 1.18
C ASP A 142 -2.92 8.08 2.44
N MET A 143 -4.29 7.78 2.53
CA MET A 143 -5.15 7.44 1.39
C MET A 143 -6.38 8.38 1.29
N LYS A 144 -6.29 9.61 1.84
CA LYS A 144 -7.44 10.55 1.95
C LYS A 144 -8.08 10.94 0.61
N ALA A 145 -7.34 10.81 -0.53
CA ALA A 145 -7.96 10.97 -1.84
C ALA A 145 -9.00 9.88 -2.13
N MET A 146 -8.73 8.64 -1.71
CA MET A 146 -9.66 7.54 -1.86
C MET A 146 -10.81 7.65 -0.85
N ASP A 147 -10.52 8.00 0.41
CA ASP A 147 -11.55 8.27 1.43
C ASP A 147 -12.53 9.36 0.96
N ALA A 148 -11.99 10.47 0.45
CA ALA A 148 -12.82 11.53 -0.11
C ALA A 148 -13.67 11.05 -1.29
N THR A 149 -13.13 10.15 -2.13
CA THR A 149 -13.86 9.54 -3.25
C THR A 149 -15.03 8.68 -2.75
N TRP A 150 -14.79 7.84 -1.74
CA TRP A 150 -15.83 7.00 -1.14
C TRP A 150 -16.96 7.82 -0.52
N VAL A 151 -16.61 8.85 0.24
CA VAL A 151 -17.58 9.74 0.90
C VAL A 151 -18.36 10.55 -0.13
N ASP A 152 -17.70 11.21 -1.07
CA ASP A 152 -18.32 11.99 -2.13
C ASP A 152 -19.27 11.15 -2.99
N MET A 153 -18.86 9.95 -3.34
CA MET A 153 -19.68 9.00 -4.09
C MET A 153 -20.96 8.64 -3.33
N LEU A 154 -20.86 8.27 -2.06
CA LEU A 154 -22.03 7.94 -1.25
C LEU A 154 -22.97 9.14 -1.09
N MET A 155 -22.42 10.36 -0.90
CA MET A 155 -23.21 11.58 -0.86
C MET A 155 -23.98 11.83 -2.16
N ARG A 156 -23.31 11.67 -3.32
CA ARG A 156 -23.95 11.82 -4.64
C ARG A 156 -25.01 10.75 -4.89
N PHE A 157 -24.74 9.50 -4.53
CA PHE A 157 -25.71 8.40 -4.64
C PHE A 157 -26.96 8.68 -3.83
N LYS A 158 -26.81 9.10 -2.58
CA LYS A 158 -27.95 9.43 -1.70
C LYS A 158 -28.76 10.60 -2.24
N LYS A 159 -28.09 11.70 -2.64
CA LYS A 159 -28.74 12.91 -3.18
C LYS A 159 -29.48 12.65 -4.51
N SER A 160 -28.94 11.78 -5.36
CA SER A 160 -29.57 11.44 -6.64
C SER A 160 -30.72 10.42 -6.51
N GLY A 161 -30.95 9.88 -5.31
CA GLY A 161 -31.93 8.80 -5.12
C GLY A 161 -31.50 7.46 -5.73
N TYR A 162 -30.21 7.28 -6.04
CA TYR A 162 -29.69 6.01 -6.56
C TYR A 162 -29.92 4.88 -5.55
N ARG A 163 -30.50 3.80 -6.02
CA ARG A 163 -30.80 2.60 -5.23
C ARG A 163 -30.03 1.41 -5.81
N PRO A 164 -28.84 1.10 -5.27
CA PRO A 164 -28.07 -0.04 -5.71
C PRO A 164 -28.86 -1.35 -5.49
N LYS A 165 -28.58 -2.38 -6.28
CA LYS A 165 -29.14 -3.72 -6.01
C LYS A 165 -28.50 -4.30 -4.75
N ARG A 166 -27.19 -4.22 -4.61
CA ARG A 166 -26.41 -4.67 -3.45
C ARG A 166 -26.21 -3.49 -2.48
N THR A 167 -26.34 -3.73 -1.19
CA THR A 167 -25.96 -2.76 -0.14
C THR A 167 -24.49 -2.40 -0.26
N ILE A 168 -24.18 -1.10 -0.21
CA ILE A 168 -22.84 -0.58 -0.14
C ILE A 168 -22.57 -0.16 1.31
N LYS A 169 -21.53 -0.72 1.92
CA LYS A 169 -21.00 -0.31 3.22
C LYS A 169 -19.70 0.48 3.01
N LEU A 170 -19.44 1.44 3.84
CA LEU A 170 -18.17 2.15 3.94
C LEU A 170 -17.67 2.02 5.37
N ALA A 171 -16.46 1.51 5.55
CA ALA A 171 -15.75 1.53 6.83
C ALA A 171 -14.53 2.43 6.71
N LEU A 172 -14.51 3.50 7.49
CA LEU A 172 -13.36 4.39 7.65
C LEU A 172 -12.76 4.14 9.02
N THR A 173 -11.53 3.68 9.05
CA THR A 173 -10.82 3.18 10.23
C THR A 173 -9.66 4.08 10.63
N CYS A 174 -8.97 3.77 11.70
CA CYS A 174 -7.77 4.45 12.17
C CYS A 174 -6.74 3.42 12.62
N GLY A 175 -5.46 3.69 12.42
CA GLY A 175 -4.39 2.85 12.93
C GLY A 175 -3.80 1.88 11.92
N GLU A 176 -4.03 2.07 10.63
CA GLU A 176 -3.36 1.34 9.55
C GLU A 176 -1.86 1.64 9.55
N GLU A 177 -1.53 2.92 9.60
CA GLU A 177 -0.18 3.48 9.50
C GLU A 177 0.65 3.33 10.79
N THR A 178 0.06 2.83 11.86
CA THR A 178 0.71 2.78 13.16
C THR A 178 0.94 1.35 13.63
N THR A 179 2.21 0.98 13.78
CA THR A 179 2.60 -0.29 14.41
C THR A 179 2.46 -0.21 15.93
N ASN A 180 1.89 -1.26 16.55
CA ASN A 180 1.72 -1.39 18.01
C ASN A 180 0.75 -0.39 18.66
N ALA A 181 -0.09 0.29 17.87
CA ALA A 181 -1.19 1.11 18.33
C ALA A 181 -2.55 0.40 18.11
N PHE A 182 -3.63 1.07 18.44
CA PHE A 182 -4.97 0.63 18.09
C PHE A 182 -5.12 0.55 16.56
N ASN A 183 -5.81 -0.49 16.07
CA ASN A 183 -6.19 -0.61 14.67
C ASN A 183 -7.69 -0.86 14.56
N GLY A 184 -8.38 0.06 13.91
CA GLY A 184 -9.83 0.08 13.80
C GLY A 184 -10.41 -1.05 12.96
N ALA A 185 -9.74 -1.46 11.88
CA ALA A 185 -10.17 -2.58 11.04
C ALA A 185 -10.07 -3.90 11.81
N GLN A 186 -8.95 -4.13 12.52
CA GLN A 186 -8.78 -5.27 13.41
C GLN A 186 -9.86 -5.29 14.51
N TRP A 187 -10.13 -4.13 15.10
CA TRP A 187 -11.14 -4.02 16.14
C TRP A 187 -12.54 -4.34 15.62
N LEU A 188 -12.92 -3.82 14.45
CA LEU A 188 -14.20 -4.13 13.81
C LEU A 188 -14.30 -5.63 13.47
N ALA A 189 -13.26 -6.21 12.88
CA ALA A 189 -13.22 -7.62 12.53
C ALA A 189 -13.42 -8.53 13.76
N LYS A 190 -12.86 -8.13 14.91
CA LYS A 190 -12.93 -8.92 16.15
C LYS A 190 -14.22 -8.68 16.94
N ASN A 191 -14.70 -7.44 17.03
CA ASN A 191 -15.72 -7.05 18.00
C ASN A 191 -17.06 -6.69 17.37
N LYS A 192 -17.09 -6.31 16.08
CA LYS A 192 -18.27 -5.86 15.34
C LYS A 192 -18.28 -6.36 13.89
N PRO A 193 -18.03 -7.68 13.64
CA PRO A 193 -17.93 -8.21 12.27
C PRO A 193 -19.22 -8.01 11.47
N GLU A 194 -20.38 -7.91 12.13
CA GLU A 194 -21.66 -7.64 11.46
C GLU A 194 -21.70 -6.28 10.75
N LEU A 195 -20.99 -5.29 11.27
CA LEU A 195 -20.94 -3.96 10.65
C LEU A 195 -20.20 -4.00 9.30
N ILE A 196 -19.15 -4.83 9.18
CA ILE A 196 -18.31 -4.93 8.00
C ILE A 196 -18.58 -6.17 7.14
N ALA A 197 -19.49 -7.06 7.55
CA ALA A 197 -19.83 -8.26 6.79
C ALA A 197 -20.21 -7.92 5.35
N ALA A 198 -19.51 -8.53 4.39
CA ALA A 198 -19.64 -8.28 2.95
C ALA A 198 -19.28 -9.53 2.14
N ALA A 199 -19.66 -9.54 0.85
CA ALA A 199 -19.21 -10.55 -0.10
C ALA A 199 -17.72 -10.36 -0.45
N PHE A 200 -17.28 -9.10 -0.53
CA PHE A 200 -15.92 -8.67 -0.78
C PHE A 200 -15.76 -7.22 -0.34
N ALA A 201 -14.52 -6.79 -0.21
CA ALA A 201 -14.16 -5.40 0.06
C ALA A 201 -13.27 -4.82 -1.05
N LEU A 202 -13.43 -3.51 -1.29
CA LEU A 202 -12.46 -2.70 -2.03
C LEU A 202 -11.66 -1.87 -1.02
N ASN A 203 -10.35 -1.87 -1.18
CA ASN A 203 -9.39 -1.14 -0.35
C ASN A 203 -8.38 -0.42 -1.25
N GLU A 204 -7.42 0.24 -0.65
CA GLU A 204 -6.21 0.73 -1.29
C GLU A 204 -5.33 -0.39 -1.88
N GLY A 205 -4.20 -0.05 -2.49
CA GLY A 205 -3.17 -0.97 -2.96
C GLY A 205 -3.21 -1.27 -4.46
N GLY A 206 -4.35 -1.03 -5.15
CA GLY A 206 -4.41 -1.02 -6.61
C GLY A 206 -4.00 0.33 -7.19
N GLY A 207 -3.91 0.39 -8.52
CA GLY A 207 -3.65 1.63 -9.25
C GLY A 207 -2.64 1.50 -10.36
N GLY A 208 -2.52 2.57 -11.15
CA GLY A 208 -1.67 2.63 -12.31
C GLY A 208 -0.29 3.20 -12.02
N ARG A 209 0.61 2.97 -12.96
CA ARG A 209 1.95 3.56 -12.99
C ARG A 209 2.21 4.23 -14.32
N THR A 210 2.76 5.45 -14.25
CA THR A 210 3.21 6.19 -15.42
C THR A 210 4.68 5.91 -15.75
N ASP A 211 5.12 6.39 -16.92
CA ASP A 211 6.52 6.40 -17.33
C ASP A 211 7.31 7.61 -16.76
N GLY A 212 6.68 8.41 -15.90
CA GLY A 212 7.23 9.67 -15.39
C GLY A 212 7.05 10.87 -16.34
N HIS A 213 6.47 10.65 -17.52
CA HIS A 213 6.18 11.66 -18.52
C HIS A 213 4.68 11.78 -18.80
N GLY A 214 3.84 11.27 -17.91
CA GLY A 214 2.38 11.34 -17.98
C GLY A 214 1.70 10.21 -18.75
N LYS A 215 2.44 9.30 -19.40
CA LYS A 215 1.86 8.14 -20.07
C LYS A 215 1.61 7.01 -19.08
N LEU A 216 0.36 6.61 -18.91
CA LEU A 216 -0.01 5.46 -18.11
C LEU A 216 0.44 4.16 -18.82
N LEU A 217 1.22 3.34 -18.13
CA LEU A 217 1.79 2.09 -18.66
C LEU A 217 0.97 0.88 -18.29
N VAL A 218 0.41 0.87 -17.10
CA VAL A 218 -0.30 -0.27 -16.52
C VAL A 218 -1.28 0.21 -15.47
N GLU A 219 -2.41 -0.45 -15.34
CA GLU A 219 -3.28 -0.43 -14.17
C GLU A 219 -3.16 -1.76 -13.43
N SER A 220 -3.23 -1.74 -12.12
CA SER A 220 -3.21 -2.96 -11.31
C SER A 220 -4.40 -3.02 -10.36
N ILE A 221 -4.93 -4.23 -10.19
CA ILE A 221 -5.82 -4.59 -9.10
C ILE A 221 -5.03 -5.42 -8.11
N GLN A 222 -4.94 -4.99 -6.84
CA GLN A 222 -4.27 -5.79 -5.84
C GLN A 222 -5.16 -6.98 -5.45
N VAL A 223 -4.57 -8.17 -5.50
CA VAL A 223 -5.24 -9.44 -5.17
C VAL A 223 -4.31 -10.21 -4.23
N GLY A 224 -4.26 -9.73 -2.99
CA GLY A 224 -3.43 -10.26 -1.93
C GLY A 224 -2.25 -9.38 -1.56
N GLU A 225 -1.72 -9.66 -0.39
CA GLU A 225 -0.62 -8.93 0.24
C GLU A 225 0.18 -9.83 1.17
N LYS A 226 1.36 -9.39 1.60
CA LYS A 226 2.16 -10.08 2.61
C LYS A 226 1.77 -9.65 4.02
N ALA A 227 1.92 -10.56 4.99
CA ALA A 227 1.80 -10.20 6.39
C ALA A 227 3.12 -9.62 6.92
N ALA A 228 3.03 -8.50 7.65
CA ALA A 228 4.19 -7.91 8.30
C ALA A 228 4.33 -8.46 9.72
N GLN A 229 5.48 -9.05 10.08
CA GLN A 229 5.75 -9.56 11.42
C GLN A 229 7.17 -9.24 11.84
N ASN A 230 7.31 -8.77 13.07
CA ASN A 230 8.62 -8.56 13.69
C ASN A 230 9.04 -9.78 14.51
N TYR A 231 10.35 -10.06 14.48
CA TYR A 231 10.99 -11.07 15.32
C TYR A 231 12.13 -10.42 16.10
N ARG A 232 12.20 -10.72 17.41
CA ARG A 232 13.35 -10.36 18.23
C ARG A 232 14.35 -11.51 18.20
N LEU A 233 15.55 -11.23 17.74
CA LEU A 233 16.71 -12.09 17.92
C LEU A 233 17.44 -11.61 19.18
N GLU A 234 17.77 -12.53 20.09
CA GLU A 234 18.46 -12.17 21.32
C GLU A 234 19.53 -13.21 21.66
N THR A 235 20.70 -12.72 22.04
CA THR A 235 21.83 -13.49 22.55
C THR A 235 22.14 -13.02 23.96
N VAL A 236 22.56 -13.95 24.83
CA VAL A 236 22.96 -13.69 26.22
C VAL A 236 24.30 -14.33 26.52
N ASN A 237 25.13 -13.66 27.32
CA ASN A 237 26.48 -14.09 27.66
C ASN A 237 26.79 -13.67 29.09
N PRO A 238 27.64 -14.38 29.84
CA PRO A 238 28.02 -13.98 31.21
C PRO A 238 28.68 -12.58 31.29
N GLY A 239 29.27 -12.11 30.18
CA GLY A 239 30.04 -10.86 30.17
C GLY A 239 31.43 -11.01 30.80
N GLY A 240 32.02 -9.89 31.18
CA GLY A 240 33.34 -9.84 31.81
C GLY A 240 34.05 -8.51 31.59
N HIS A 241 35.31 -8.43 32.04
CA HIS A 241 36.13 -7.24 31.87
C HIS A 241 36.75 -7.20 30.46
N SER A 242 36.60 -6.10 29.73
CA SER A 242 37.07 -6.00 28.35
C SER A 242 38.58 -6.12 28.12
N SER A 243 39.40 -5.94 29.19
CA SER A 243 40.84 -6.16 29.12
C SER A 243 41.22 -7.65 29.04
N ILE A 244 40.28 -8.56 29.28
CA ILE A 244 40.42 -10.00 29.14
C ILE A 244 39.43 -10.48 28.07
N PRO A 245 39.73 -10.20 26.77
CA PRO A 245 38.77 -10.47 25.69
C PRO A 245 38.58 -11.98 25.47
N ILE A 246 37.35 -12.38 25.29
CA ILE A 246 36.98 -13.73 24.86
C ILE A 246 36.23 -13.65 23.52
N ARG A 247 36.30 -14.72 22.71
CA ARG A 247 35.64 -14.76 21.42
C ARG A 247 34.13 -15.00 21.55
N ASP A 248 33.74 -15.69 22.60
CA ASP A 248 32.35 -15.92 22.98
C ASP A 248 31.79 -14.61 23.57
N ASN A 249 30.94 -13.91 22.80
CA ASN A 249 30.47 -12.56 23.09
C ASN A 249 29.11 -12.32 22.46
N ALA A 250 28.17 -11.86 23.24
CA ALA A 250 26.78 -11.68 22.80
C ALA A 250 26.65 -10.83 21.53
N ILE A 251 27.48 -9.79 21.35
CA ILE A 251 27.45 -8.98 20.14
C ILE A 251 27.97 -9.77 18.92
N TYR A 252 29.01 -10.59 19.09
CA TYR A 252 29.56 -11.37 17.97
C TYR A 252 28.61 -12.49 17.57
N GLU A 253 28.00 -13.19 18.52
CA GLU A 253 27.00 -14.22 18.26
C GLU A 253 25.78 -13.64 17.49
N LEU A 254 25.30 -12.44 17.93
CA LEU A 254 24.21 -11.76 17.21
C LEU A 254 24.65 -11.33 15.80
N ALA A 255 25.86 -10.82 15.62
CA ALA A 255 26.39 -10.41 14.31
C ALA A 255 26.47 -11.60 13.34
N ASP A 256 26.93 -12.76 13.83
CA ASP A 256 26.95 -14.01 13.04
C ASP A 256 25.54 -14.47 12.68
N ALA A 257 24.59 -14.40 13.62
CA ALA A 257 23.19 -14.70 13.36
C ALA A 257 22.58 -13.77 12.31
N LEU A 258 22.83 -12.46 12.41
CA LEU A 258 22.33 -11.48 11.44
C LEU A 258 22.95 -11.68 10.05
N THR A 259 24.21 -12.10 9.97
CA THR A 259 24.87 -12.45 8.71
C THR A 259 24.17 -13.64 8.06
N LYS A 260 23.83 -14.67 8.84
CA LYS A 260 23.06 -15.83 8.34
C LYS A 260 21.63 -15.45 7.90
N VAL A 261 20.96 -14.55 8.64
CA VAL A 261 19.63 -14.03 8.23
C VAL A 261 19.74 -13.26 6.93
N ARG A 262 20.78 -12.42 6.75
CA ARG A 262 21.02 -11.68 5.50
C ARG A 262 21.18 -12.61 4.31
N ASP A 263 21.94 -13.69 4.49
CA ASP A 263 22.32 -14.60 3.43
C ASP A 263 21.26 -15.70 3.16
N TYR A 264 20.27 -15.83 4.05
CA TYR A 264 19.20 -16.82 3.88
C TYR A 264 18.13 -16.31 2.91
N GLU A 265 17.91 -17.07 1.85
CA GLU A 265 16.81 -16.83 0.91
C GLU A 265 15.69 -17.87 1.11
N PHE A 266 14.50 -17.37 1.44
CA PHE A 266 13.31 -18.21 1.46
C PHE A 266 13.03 -18.78 0.07
N PRO A 267 12.47 -19.99 -0.04
CA PRO A 267 12.17 -20.58 -1.34
C PRO A 267 11.15 -19.77 -2.13
N VAL A 268 11.27 -19.84 -3.48
CA VAL A 268 10.27 -19.25 -4.39
C VAL A 268 8.91 -19.91 -4.15
N LYS A 269 7.90 -19.09 -4.04
CA LYS A 269 6.48 -19.48 -3.98
C LYS A 269 5.66 -18.64 -4.95
N MET A 270 4.58 -19.23 -5.43
CA MET A 270 3.63 -18.54 -6.30
C MET A 270 2.19 -18.86 -5.88
N THR A 271 1.40 -17.80 -5.74
CA THR A 271 -0.07 -17.85 -5.74
C THR A 271 -0.57 -17.74 -7.20
N ASP A 272 -1.87 -17.92 -7.41
CA ASP A 272 -2.47 -17.67 -8.72
C ASP A 272 -2.28 -16.21 -9.15
N THR A 273 -2.34 -15.29 -8.18
CA THR A 273 -2.11 -13.85 -8.40
C THR A 273 -0.70 -13.56 -8.89
N THR A 274 0.34 -14.04 -8.19
CA THR A 274 1.72 -13.78 -8.59
C THR A 274 2.07 -14.48 -9.89
N ARG A 275 1.49 -15.65 -10.15
CA ARG A 275 1.59 -16.34 -11.44
C ARG A 275 1.01 -15.51 -12.57
N ALA A 276 -0.21 -15.01 -12.40
CA ALA A 276 -0.88 -14.16 -13.38
C ALA A 276 -0.12 -12.83 -13.59
N PHE A 277 0.40 -12.25 -12.49
CA PHE A 277 1.25 -11.07 -12.56
C PHE A 277 2.47 -11.28 -13.45
N PHE A 278 3.30 -12.29 -13.16
CA PHE A 278 4.51 -12.56 -13.94
C PHE A 278 4.20 -12.95 -15.39
N ALA A 279 3.11 -13.67 -15.63
CA ALA A 279 2.69 -14.00 -17.00
C ALA A 279 2.28 -12.76 -17.79
N LYS A 280 1.38 -11.92 -17.25
CA LYS A 280 0.85 -10.72 -17.95
C LYS A 280 1.93 -9.62 -18.06
N ALA A 281 2.63 -9.31 -16.98
CA ALA A 281 3.67 -8.28 -16.98
C ALA A 281 4.87 -8.69 -17.84
N GLY A 282 5.25 -9.96 -17.84
CA GLY A 282 6.31 -10.49 -18.71
C GLY A 282 5.92 -10.45 -20.19
N ALA A 283 4.68 -10.81 -20.52
CA ALA A 283 4.19 -10.77 -21.91
C ALA A 283 4.12 -9.34 -22.49
N ALA A 284 4.00 -8.33 -21.64
CA ALA A 284 4.02 -6.92 -22.04
C ALA A 284 5.44 -6.39 -22.34
N ARG A 285 6.48 -7.20 -22.18
CA ARG A 285 7.90 -6.86 -22.37
C ARG A 285 8.52 -7.74 -23.44
N SER A 286 9.48 -7.19 -24.18
CA SER A 286 10.24 -7.90 -25.22
C SER A 286 11.70 -8.19 -24.87
N ASP A 287 12.10 -7.90 -23.61
CA ASP A 287 13.46 -8.09 -23.09
C ASP A 287 13.62 -9.43 -22.35
N ASP A 288 14.88 -9.75 -21.96
CA ASP A 288 15.21 -10.97 -21.22
C ASP A 288 14.44 -11.09 -19.92
N LEU A 289 14.17 -9.97 -19.25
CA LEU A 289 13.38 -9.96 -18.02
C LEU A 289 11.95 -10.40 -18.30
N GLY A 290 11.32 -9.90 -19.36
CA GLY A 290 9.97 -10.33 -19.75
C GLY A 290 9.91 -11.82 -20.05
N HIS A 291 10.87 -12.36 -20.81
CA HIS A 291 10.96 -13.79 -21.09
C HIS A 291 11.14 -14.62 -19.81
N ALA A 292 12.02 -14.17 -18.89
CA ALA A 292 12.23 -14.85 -17.61
C ALA A 292 10.98 -14.82 -16.71
N MET A 293 10.25 -13.69 -16.66
CA MET A 293 8.98 -13.59 -15.93
C MET A 293 7.94 -14.61 -16.46
N VAL A 294 7.79 -14.73 -17.78
CA VAL A 294 6.89 -15.70 -18.40
C VAL A 294 7.35 -17.14 -18.12
N ALA A 295 8.65 -17.42 -18.20
CA ALA A 295 9.19 -18.75 -17.90
C ALA A 295 8.92 -19.13 -16.43
N LEU A 296 9.20 -18.23 -15.49
CA LEU A 296 9.00 -18.43 -14.06
C LEU A 296 7.52 -18.63 -13.70
N SER A 297 6.60 -17.92 -14.39
CA SER A 297 5.16 -18.09 -14.19
C SER A 297 4.68 -19.51 -14.55
N LYS A 298 5.32 -20.15 -15.51
CA LYS A 298 5.04 -21.54 -15.95
C LYS A 298 5.74 -22.57 -15.09
N ASN A 299 6.97 -22.29 -14.69
CA ASN A 299 7.80 -23.17 -13.87
C ASN A 299 8.49 -22.38 -12.74
N PRO A 300 7.90 -22.32 -11.53
CA PRO A 300 8.49 -21.64 -10.38
C PRO A 300 9.85 -22.20 -9.94
N GLY A 301 10.20 -23.42 -10.38
CA GLY A 301 11.50 -24.05 -10.13
C GLY A 301 12.62 -23.66 -11.09
N ASP A 302 12.36 -22.84 -12.10
CA ASP A 302 13.35 -22.40 -13.07
C ASP A 302 14.36 -21.44 -12.44
N LYS A 303 15.52 -21.98 -12.06
CA LYS A 303 16.59 -21.21 -11.40
C LYS A 303 17.24 -20.16 -12.28
N ALA A 304 17.29 -20.37 -13.60
CA ALA A 304 17.84 -19.37 -14.51
C ALA A 304 16.90 -18.16 -14.63
N ALA A 305 15.60 -18.41 -14.77
CA ALA A 305 14.59 -17.38 -14.78
C ALA A 305 14.51 -16.65 -13.43
N GLU A 306 14.55 -17.37 -12.30
CA GLU A 306 14.60 -16.81 -10.96
C GLU A 306 15.77 -15.82 -10.81
N ALA A 307 16.97 -16.21 -11.23
CA ALA A 307 18.16 -15.38 -11.12
C ALA A 307 18.07 -14.07 -11.93
N ILE A 308 17.36 -14.07 -13.06
CA ILE A 308 17.12 -12.86 -13.86
C ILE A 308 16.07 -11.98 -13.18
N VAL A 309 14.92 -12.54 -12.78
CA VAL A 309 13.81 -11.82 -12.16
C VAL A 309 14.21 -11.23 -10.81
N SER A 310 15.00 -11.96 -10.01
CA SER A 310 15.44 -11.54 -8.67
C SER A 310 16.48 -10.40 -8.66
N LYS A 311 17.00 -9.98 -9.83
CA LYS A 311 17.83 -8.75 -9.91
C LYS A 311 17.02 -7.50 -9.60
N ASP A 312 15.73 -7.50 -9.88
CA ASP A 312 14.80 -6.47 -9.41
C ASP A 312 14.35 -6.81 -7.98
N ARG A 313 14.56 -5.87 -7.05
CA ARG A 313 14.25 -6.08 -5.62
C ARG A 313 12.75 -6.25 -5.35
N GLY A 314 11.90 -5.57 -6.11
CA GLY A 314 10.45 -5.67 -6.01
C GLY A 314 9.98 -7.06 -6.46
N TYR A 315 10.44 -7.52 -7.62
CA TYR A 315 10.10 -8.86 -8.11
C TYR A 315 10.68 -9.96 -7.23
N HIS A 316 11.92 -9.80 -6.73
CA HIS A 316 12.50 -10.72 -5.75
C HIS A 316 11.59 -10.86 -4.52
N SER A 317 11.16 -9.72 -3.97
CA SER A 317 10.23 -9.69 -2.82
C SER A 317 8.86 -10.30 -3.16
N THR A 318 8.36 -10.16 -4.39
CA THR A 318 7.08 -10.76 -4.82
C THR A 318 7.13 -12.29 -4.88
N LEU A 319 8.32 -12.89 -4.95
CA LEU A 319 8.49 -14.34 -5.11
C LEU A 319 8.54 -15.12 -3.80
N ARG A 320 8.75 -14.49 -2.63
CA ARG A 320 9.07 -15.21 -1.39
C ARG A 320 8.82 -14.37 -0.14
N THR A 321 8.82 -15.01 1.03
CA THR A 321 8.99 -14.32 2.31
C THR A 321 10.36 -13.63 2.31
N THR A 322 10.42 -12.41 2.86
CA THR A 322 11.66 -11.64 2.99
C THR A 322 11.81 -11.11 4.41
N CYS A 323 13.01 -11.18 4.95
CA CYS A 323 13.32 -10.71 6.30
C CYS A 323 14.52 -9.77 6.27
N VAL A 324 14.48 -8.69 7.06
CA VAL A 324 15.58 -7.72 7.17
C VAL A 324 15.71 -7.21 8.60
N ALA A 325 16.95 -7.08 9.09
CA ALA A 325 17.21 -6.45 10.37
C ALA A 325 16.97 -4.93 10.28
N THR A 326 16.22 -4.38 11.24
CA THR A 326 15.83 -2.96 11.25
C THR A 326 16.26 -2.20 12.50
N LEU A 327 16.47 -2.88 13.63
CA LEU A 327 16.95 -2.29 14.87
C LEU A 327 18.01 -3.19 15.49
N LEU A 328 18.96 -2.59 16.21
CA LEU A 328 20.06 -3.27 16.89
C LEU A 328 20.31 -2.65 18.26
N GLU A 329 20.47 -3.50 19.28
CA GLU A 329 20.80 -3.15 20.65
C GLU A 329 21.97 -4.03 21.13
N GLY A 330 22.91 -3.46 21.89
CA GLY A 330 23.99 -4.29 22.45
C GLY A 330 24.95 -3.55 23.38
N GLY A 331 25.42 -4.26 24.39
CA GLY A 331 26.35 -3.73 25.37
C GLY A 331 25.72 -2.79 26.41
N HIS A 332 26.46 -2.49 27.47
CA HIS A 332 26.02 -1.62 28.57
C HIS A 332 27.14 -0.70 29.11
N ALA A 333 28.39 -1.00 28.78
CA ALA A 333 29.54 -0.18 29.19
C ALA A 333 30.73 -0.39 28.25
N ASN A 334 31.53 0.66 28.06
CA ASN A 334 32.68 0.67 27.13
C ASN A 334 33.79 -0.32 27.54
N ASN A 335 33.91 -0.65 28.82
CA ASN A 335 34.94 -1.50 29.38
C ASN A 335 34.42 -2.87 29.88
N ALA A 336 33.23 -3.27 29.47
CA ALA A 336 32.64 -4.56 29.82
C ALA A 336 32.31 -5.37 28.57
N LEU A 337 32.46 -6.70 28.63
CA LEU A 337 31.93 -7.60 27.64
C LEU A 337 30.41 -7.60 27.73
N PRO A 338 29.69 -7.54 26.60
CA PRO A 338 28.23 -7.44 26.58
C PRO A 338 27.55 -8.69 27.14
N GLN A 339 26.63 -8.49 28.05
CA GLN A 339 25.84 -9.57 28.64
C GLN A 339 24.62 -9.92 27.80
N ARG A 340 24.22 -9.03 26.90
CA ARG A 340 23.08 -9.17 26.00
C ARG A 340 23.31 -8.37 24.75
N ALA A 341 22.85 -8.92 23.61
CA ALA A 341 22.65 -8.19 22.39
C ALA A 341 21.32 -8.64 21.76
N ALA A 342 20.64 -7.74 21.05
CA ALA A 342 19.38 -8.04 20.42
C ALA A 342 19.20 -7.26 19.11
N ALA A 343 18.39 -7.82 18.22
CA ALA A 343 17.98 -7.17 16.98
C ALA A 343 16.50 -7.35 16.72
N ASN A 344 15.88 -6.38 16.06
CA ASN A 344 14.59 -6.55 15.43
C ASN A 344 14.79 -6.98 13.98
N VAL A 345 14.18 -8.08 13.60
CA VAL A 345 14.10 -8.57 12.21
C VAL A 345 12.66 -8.44 11.75
N ASN A 346 12.42 -7.53 10.79
CA ASN A 346 11.11 -7.37 10.17
C ASN A 346 10.99 -8.35 9.01
N CYS A 347 9.97 -9.19 9.04
CA CYS A 347 9.65 -10.11 7.95
C CYS A 347 8.37 -9.70 7.25
N ARG A 348 8.36 -9.83 5.93
CA ARG A 348 7.20 -9.76 5.06
C ARG A 348 6.87 -11.17 4.60
N ILE A 349 5.92 -11.77 5.28
CA ILE A 349 5.58 -13.19 5.17
C ILE A 349 4.70 -13.41 3.93
N PHE A 350 5.10 -14.35 3.08
CA PHE A 350 4.37 -14.69 1.86
C PHE A 350 3.00 -15.29 2.20
N PRO A 351 1.94 -15.00 1.41
CA PRO A 351 0.60 -15.53 1.66
C PRO A 351 0.56 -17.05 1.79
N GLY A 352 -0.16 -17.50 2.81
CA GLY A 352 -0.27 -18.92 3.16
C GLY A 352 0.85 -19.45 4.05
N GLU A 353 1.86 -18.64 4.38
CA GLU A 353 2.88 -18.99 5.39
C GLU A 353 2.50 -18.42 6.75
N SER A 354 2.90 -19.13 7.83
CA SER A 354 2.59 -18.71 9.19
C SER A 354 3.76 -17.98 9.86
N VAL A 355 3.44 -17.25 10.92
CA VAL A 355 4.42 -16.60 11.79
C VAL A 355 5.36 -17.64 12.39
N GLU A 356 4.81 -18.77 12.88
CA GLU A 356 5.57 -19.85 13.47
C GLU A 356 6.46 -20.56 12.43
N GLY A 357 5.97 -20.78 11.21
CA GLY A 357 6.74 -21.36 10.11
C GLY A 357 7.93 -20.46 9.72
N THR A 358 7.72 -19.15 9.67
CA THR A 358 8.78 -18.18 9.42
C THR A 358 9.81 -18.15 10.57
N GLN A 359 9.35 -18.20 11.84
CA GLN A 359 10.23 -18.32 12.99
C GLN A 359 11.11 -19.58 12.89
N ALA A 360 10.51 -20.74 12.60
CA ALA A 360 11.24 -21.99 12.46
C ALA A 360 12.29 -21.93 11.34
N ALA A 361 11.96 -21.29 10.22
CA ALA A 361 12.92 -21.09 9.12
C ALA A 361 14.11 -20.20 9.53
N LEU A 362 13.85 -19.10 10.27
CA LEU A 362 14.91 -18.25 10.82
C LEU A 362 15.80 -19.00 11.80
N VAL A 363 15.22 -19.76 12.74
CA VAL A 363 15.97 -20.60 13.69
C VAL A 363 16.85 -21.61 12.94
N ALA A 364 16.31 -22.29 11.94
CA ALA A 364 17.06 -23.24 11.13
C ALA A 364 18.20 -22.59 10.34
N ALA A 365 17.94 -21.42 9.74
CA ALA A 365 18.94 -20.67 8.99
C ALA A 365 20.09 -20.17 9.88
N ILE A 366 19.77 -19.69 11.08
CA ILE A 366 20.76 -19.26 12.08
C ILE A 366 21.57 -20.46 12.57
N GLY A 367 20.94 -21.59 12.85
CA GLY A 367 21.60 -22.83 13.25
C GLY A 367 22.43 -22.72 14.54
N ASP A 368 22.06 -21.77 15.41
CA ASP A 368 22.73 -21.53 16.71
C ASP A 368 21.68 -21.50 17.82
N GLN A 369 21.82 -22.43 18.79
CA GLN A 369 20.89 -22.56 19.92
C GLN A 369 21.05 -21.43 20.96
N GLY A 370 22.16 -20.72 20.96
CA GLY A 370 22.39 -19.54 21.79
C GLY A 370 21.57 -18.33 21.37
N VAL A 371 21.07 -18.32 20.12
CA VAL A 371 20.27 -17.22 19.57
C VAL A 371 18.77 -17.53 19.73
N LYS A 372 18.11 -16.79 20.60
CA LYS A 372 16.66 -16.90 20.78
C LYS A 372 15.93 -16.05 19.75
N VAL A 373 15.07 -16.68 18.94
CA VAL A 373 14.18 -15.99 17.98
C VAL A 373 12.76 -15.99 18.53
N THR A 374 12.16 -14.82 18.69
CA THR A 374 10.80 -14.69 19.29
C THR A 374 9.97 -13.74 18.44
N PRO A 375 8.75 -14.13 18.00
CA PRO A 375 7.84 -13.18 17.34
C PRO A 375 7.43 -12.09 18.31
N VAL A 376 7.42 -10.84 17.84
CA VAL A 376 7.08 -9.67 18.63
C VAL A 376 5.60 -9.33 18.42
N PRO A 377 4.78 -9.26 19.47
CA PRO A 377 3.38 -8.84 19.36
C PRO A 377 3.24 -7.42 18.76
N PRO A 378 2.14 -7.13 18.05
CA PRO A 378 1.00 -8.02 17.80
C PRO A 378 1.32 -9.10 16.76
N ILE A 379 0.78 -10.31 16.99
CA ILE A 379 0.91 -11.38 16.01
C ILE A 379 -0.10 -11.15 14.89
N ARG A 380 0.41 -11.08 13.66
CA ARG A 380 -0.42 -10.82 12.49
C ARG A 380 -1.14 -12.09 12.00
N PRO A 381 -2.35 -11.99 11.46
CA PRO A 381 -3.00 -13.12 10.81
C PRO A 381 -2.20 -13.59 9.57
N ILE A 382 -2.45 -14.83 9.16
CA ILE A 382 -1.91 -15.34 7.89
C ILE A 382 -2.62 -14.59 6.77
N ALA A 383 -1.84 -14.04 5.83
CA ALA A 383 -2.40 -13.45 4.62
C ALA A 383 -3.00 -14.56 3.73
N VAL A 384 -4.26 -14.40 3.36
CA VAL A 384 -4.98 -15.34 2.49
C VAL A 384 -5.37 -14.57 1.22
N PRO A 385 -4.71 -14.81 0.07
CA PRO A 385 -5.03 -14.06 -1.14
C PRO A 385 -6.49 -14.32 -1.54
N PRO A 386 -7.25 -13.27 -1.90
CA PRO A 386 -8.56 -13.47 -2.48
C PRO A 386 -8.44 -14.20 -3.83
N PRO A 387 -9.50 -14.85 -4.32
CA PRO A 387 -9.48 -15.50 -5.62
C PRO A 387 -9.38 -14.48 -6.77
N LEU A 388 -8.84 -14.89 -7.91
CA LEU A 388 -8.93 -14.17 -9.17
C LEU A 388 -10.36 -14.27 -9.73
N ASP A 389 -11.33 -13.70 -9.01
CA ASP A 389 -12.75 -13.81 -9.35
C ASP A 389 -13.08 -12.96 -10.57
N ALA A 390 -13.62 -13.60 -11.62
CA ALA A 390 -14.05 -12.93 -12.84
C ALA A 390 -15.16 -11.90 -12.59
N ALA A 391 -16.00 -12.08 -11.55
CA ALA A 391 -17.02 -11.11 -11.17
C ALA A 391 -16.43 -9.82 -10.59
N ILE A 392 -15.19 -9.86 -10.11
CA ILE A 392 -14.44 -8.70 -9.62
C ILE A 392 -13.51 -8.15 -10.70
N ILE A 393 -12.74 -9.02 -11.35
CA ILE A 393 -11.71 -8.59 -12.31
C ILE A 393 -12.34 -8.11 -13.63
N GLY A 394 -13.38 -8.78 -14.13
CA GLY A 394 -14.02 -8.45 -15.41
C GLY A 394 -14.58 -7.02 -15.51
N PRO A 395 -15.39 -6.54 -14.53
CA PRO A 395 -15.83 -5.15 -14.50
C PRO A 395 -14.66 -4.15 -14.43
N ALA A 396 -13.60 -4.45 -13.68
CA ALA A 396 -12.41 -3.61 -13.61
C ALA A 396 -11.66 -3.57 -14.94
N GLU A 397 -11.46 -4.70 -15.64
CA GLU A 397 -10.88 -4.76 -16.99
C GLU A 397 -11.70 -3.94 -17.99
N THR A 398 -13.03 -4.05 -17.94
CA THR A 398 -13.95 -3.30 -18.80
C THR A 398 -13.78 -1.79 -18.62
N LEU A 399 -13.70 -1.34 -17.36
CA LEU A 399 -13.53 0.08 -17.08
C LEU A 399 -12.13 0.58 -17.39
N VAL A 400 -11.10 -0.20 -17.14
CA VAL A 400 -9.73 0.15 -17.54
C VAL A 400 -9.65 0.33 -19.06
N ALA A 401 -10.23 -0.57 -19.84
CA ALA A 401 -10.29 -0.42 -21.30
C ALA A 401 -11.08 0.82 -21.75
N LYS A 402 -12.12 1.21 -21.01
CA LYS A 402 -12.92 2.42 -21.30
C LYS A 402 -12.18 3.71 -20.95
N TYR A 403 -11.59 3.79 -19.76
CA TYR A 403 -10.97 5.01 -19.25
C TYR A 403 -9.52 5.18 -19.74
N PHE A 404 -8.81 4.07 -19.98
CA PHE A 404 -7.40 4.03 -20.33
C PHE A 404 -7.17 3.09 -21.54
N PRO A 405 -7.63 3.47 -22.75
CA PRO A 405 -7.52 2.61 -23.92
C PRO A 405 -6.07 2.13 -24.18
N GLY A 406 -5.89 0.81 -24.33
CA GLY A 406 -4.59 0.18 -24.56
C GLY A 406 -3.75 -0.07 -23.32
N VAL A 407 -4.21 0.34 -22.12
CA VAL A 407 -3.54 0.05 -20.85
C VAL A 407 -4.03 -1.30 -20.32
N PRO A 408 -3.14 -2.26 -20.00
CA PRO A 408 -3.55 -3.53 -19.43
C PRO A 408 -3.91 -3.41 -17.94
N LEU A 409 -4.90 -4.20 -17.49
CA LEU A 409 -5.11 -4.47 -16.06
C LEU A 409 -4.35 -5.73 -15.66
N ILE A 410 -3.47 -5.61 -14.66
CA ILE A 410 -2.65 -6.71 -14.15
C ILE A 410 -2.98 -6.97 -12.68
N PRO A 411 -3.36 -8.20 -12.30
CA PRO A 411 -3.49 -8.54 -10.89
C PRO A 411 -2.10 -8.50 -10.24
N SER A 412 -2.01 -7.93 -9.04
CA SER A 412 -0.77 -7.76 -8.31
C SER A 412 -0.90 -8.22 -6.86
N MET A 413 0.21 -8.56 -6.24
CA MET A 413 0.32 -8.80 -4.82
C MET A 413 1.19 -7.70 -4.19
N SER A 414 0.69 -7.05 -3.15
CA SER A 414 1.51 -6.10 -2.38
C SER A 414 2.60 -6.84 -1.61
N THR A 415 3.80 -6.29 -1.61
CA THR A 415 4.88 -6.71 -0.69
C THR A 415 4.80 -5.99 0.66
N GLY A 416 3.92 -4.99 0.77
CA GLY A 416 3.47 -4.36 2.00
C GLY A 416 2.31 -5.13 2.64
N ALA A 417 1.64 -4.49 3.58
CA ALA A 417 0.43 -4.98 4.24
C ALA A 417 -0.53 -3.80 4.39
N THR A 418 -1.82 -4.07 4.39
CA THR A 418 -2.88 -3.09 4.62
C THR A 418 -3.86 -3.61 5.68
N ASP A 419 -4.87 -2.82 6.03
CA ASP A 419 -5.99 -3.26 6.87
C ASP A 419 -6.78 -4.44 6.26
N GLY A 420 -6.59 -4.72 4.99
CA GLY A 420 -7.22 -5.85 4.28
C GLY A 420 -6.98 -7.19 4.95
N ILE A 421 -5.79 -7.42 5.52
CA ILE A 421 -5.42 -8.68 6.16
C ILE A 421 -6.36 -9.07 7.31
N PHE A 422 -6.93 -8.09 8.03
CA PHE A 422 -7.86 -8.37 9.14
C PHE A 422 -9.23 -8.80 8.67
N LEU A 423 -9.66 -8.32 7.50
CA LEU A 423 -10.92 -8.70 6.86
C LEU A 423 -10.80 -10.08 6.21
N GLU A 424 -9.68 -10.34 5.53
CA GLU A 424 -9.36 -11.65 4.94
C GLU A 424 -9.33 -12.74 6.01
N ALA A 425 -8.80 -12.44 7.20
CA ALA A 425 -8.76 -13.37 8.34
C ALA A 425 -10.15 -13.79 8.83
N ILE A 426 -11.19 -13.01 8.57
CA ILE A 426 -12.60 -13.36 8.88
C ILE A 426 -13.39 -13.78 7.64
N GLY A 427 -12.71 -14.06 6.52
CA GLY A 427 -13.29 -14.62 5.31
C GLY A 427 -13.93 -13.60 4.35
N ILE A 428 -13.58 -12.32 4.46
CA ILE A 428 -14.01 -11.28 3.51
C ILE A 428 -12.86 -11.05 2.52
N PRO A 429 -13.00 -11.45 1.23
CA PRO A 429 -11.98 -11.17 0.22
C PRO A 429 -11.77 -9.67 0.03
N VAL A 430 -10.51 -9.21 -0.01
CA VAL A 430 -10.17 -7.79 -0.17
C VAL A 430 -9.39 -7.56 -1.45
N TYR A 431 -9.81 -6.58 -2.23
CA TYR A 431 -9.18 -6.21 -3.49
C TYR A 431 -8.76 -4.74 -3.44
N GLY A 432 -7.50 -4.46 -3.79
CA GLY A 432 -7.05 -3.08 -3.95
C GLY A 432 -7.54 -2.50 -5.26
N ALA A 433 -8.29 -1.40 -5.17
CA ALA A 433 -9.03 -0.84 -6.29
C ALA A 433 -8.11 -0.15 -7.32
N PRO A 434 -8.28 -0.41 -8.64
CA PRO A 434 -7.59 0.31 -9.71
C PRO A 434 -8.21 1.69 -9.98
N GLY A 435 -7.67 2.42 -10.95
CA GLY A 435 -8.29 3.63 -11.54
C GLY A 435 -7.67 4.96 -11.14
N GLY A 436 -6.81 4.97 -10.13
CA GLY A 436 -5.90 6.07 -9.87
C GLY A 436 -4.48 5.67 -10.28
N TRP A 437 -3.58 6.62 -10.48
CA TRP A 437 -2.19 6.31 -10.80
C TRP A 437 -1.22 7.22 -10.06
N GLY A 438 0.01 6.73 -9.94
CA GLY A 438 1.14 7.44 -9.39
C GLY A 438 2.31 7.50 -10.35
N ASP A 439 3.28 8.35 -9.99
CA ASP A 439 4.55 8.46 -10.68
C ASP A 439 5.53 7.36 -10.24
N PRO A 440 6.61 7.11 -11.02
CA PRO A 440 7.58 6.07 -10.69
C PRO A 440 8.28 6.25 -9.34
N ASP A 441 8.29 7.46 -8.79
CA ASP A 441 8.92 7.80 -7.50
C ASP A 441 8.04 7.47 -6.27
N GLY A 442 6.84 6.93 -6.47
CA GLY A 442 5.92 6.56 -5.38
C GLY A 442 5.18 7.74 -4.76
N ASN A 443 5.14 8.90 -5.43
CA ASN A 443 4.41 10.11 -5.00
C ASN A 443 4.78 10.64 -3.60
N GLY A 444 5.86 10.20 -3.01
CA GLY A 444 6.31 10.61 -1.68
C GLY A 444 5.44 10.12 -0.53
N ALA A 445 4.60 9.10 -0.73
CA ALA A 445 3.87 8.45 0.36
C ALA A 445 4.85 8.01 1.47
N HIS A 446 4.50 8.22 2.74
CA HIS A 446 5.36 8.09 3.93
C HIS A 446 6.61 8.99 3.95
N GLY A 447 6.92 9.67 2.86
CA GLY A 447 8.06 10.58 2.71
C GLY A 447 7.71 12.05 2.88
N LEU A 448 8.63 12.91 2.41
CA LEU A 448 8.43 14.36 2.42
C LEU A 448 7.69 14.82 1.16
N ASN A 449 6.87 15.87 1.33
CA ASN A 449 6.13 16.49 0.23
C ASN A 449 5.28 15.48 -0.58
N GLU A 450 4.59 14.61 0.14
CA GLU A 450 3.63 13.66 -0.44
C GLU A 450 2.67 14.39 -1.36
N ARG A 451 2.38 13.78 -2.54
CA ARG A 451 1.57 14.41 -3.57
C ARG A 451 0.67 13.42 -4.32
N ARG A 452 -0.41 13.93 -4.85
CA ARG A 452 -1.31 13.22 -5.75
C ARG A 452 -1.50 14.03 -7.03
N SER A 453 -1.36 13.42 -8.21
CA SER A 453 -1.69 14.10 -9.47
C SER A 453 -3.15 14.57 -9.46
N VAL A 454 -3.37 15.85 -9.77
CA VAL A 454 -4.71 16.45 -9.88
C VAL A 454 -5.56 15.67 -10.88
N ARG A 455 -5.00 15.31 -12.03
CA ARG A 455 -5.67 14.52 -13.07
C ARG A 455 -6.04 13.13 -12.57
N SER A 456 -5.10 12.43 -11.90
CA SER A 456 -5.34 11.12 -11.30
C SER A 456 -6.46 11.18 -10.25
N ALA A 457 -6.50 12.24 -9.43
CA ALA A 457 -7.53 12.38 -8.41
C ALA A 457 -8.94 12.47 -9.02
N TYR A 458 -9.14 13.29 -10.06
CA TYR A 458 -10.47 13.45 -10.67
C TYR A 458 -10.88 12.27 -11.55
N ILE A 459 -9.98 11.74 -12.36
CA ILE A 459 -10.29 10.60 -13.24
C ILE A 459 -10.48 9.35 -12.39
N GLY A 460 -9.63 9.12 -11.39
CA GLY A 460 -9.76 8.00 -10.45
C GLY A 460 -11.07 8.06 -9.67
N ARG A 461 -11.49 9.24 -9.21
CA ARG A 461 -12.80 9.45 -8.59
C ARG A 461 -13.97 8.99 -9.49
N ASP A 462 -13.95 9.42 -10.75
CA ASP A 462 -15.02 9.07 -11.70
C ASP A 462 -14.96 7.57 -12.03
N PHE A 463 -13.78 7.01 -12.26
CA PHE A 463 -13.56 5.58 -12.47
C PHE A 463 -14.08 4.73 -11.30
N LEU A 464 -13.69 5.06 -10.07
CA LEU A 464 -14.12 4.33 -8.87
C LEU A 464 -15.64 4.43 -8.65
N THR A 465 -16.23 5.56 -8.99
CA THR A 465 -17.70 5.72 -8.96
C THR A 465 -18.39 4.75 -9.92
N ASP A 466 -17.90 4.64 -11.16
CA ASP A 466 -18.45 3.71 -12.15
C ASP A 466 -18.19 2.26 -11.74
N LEU A 467 -17.00 1.95 -11.19
CA LEU A 467 -16.64 0.60 -10.74
C LEU A 467 -17.57 0.12 -9.62
N VAL A 468 -17.78 0.95 -8.60
CA VAL A 468 -18.68 0.62 -7.48
C VAL A 468 -20.11 0.43 -7.98
N LYS A 469 -20.60 1.23 -8.94
CA LYS A 469 -21.92 1.02 -9.56
C LYS A 469 -22.02 -0.34 -10.25
N LEU A 470 -21.01 -0.72 -11.05
CA LEU A 470 -20.99 -2.02 -11.72
C LEU A 470 -21.08 -3.17 -10.71
N TYR A 471 -20.33 -3.10 -9.62
CA TYR A 471 -20.39 -4.13 -8.57
C TYR A 471 -21.71 -4.11 -7.79
N ALA A 472 -22.22 -2.93 -7.52
CA ALA A 472 -23.44 -2.79 -6.74
C ALA A 472 -24.71 -3.21 -7.51
N ASP A 473 -24.73 -3.06 -8.84
CA ASP A 473 -25.87 -3.39 -9.70
C ASP A 473 -25.77 -4.78 -10.32
N GLY A 474 -24.56 -5.34 -10.45
CA GLY A 474 -24.29 -6.65 -11.06
C GLY A 474 -24.46 -7.86 -10.16
N GLY A 475 -24.79 -7.68 -8.89
CA GLY A 475 -24.93 -8.72 -7.87
C GLY A 475 -26.17 -9.62 -8.01
#